data_e7e15f458c76f3ec349eb98f070d15b1
#
_entry.id   e7e15f458c76f3ec349eb98f070d15b1
#
_cell.length_a   1.000
_cell.length_b   1.000
_cell.length_c   1.000
_cell.angle_alpha   90.00
_cell.angle_beta   90.00
_cell.angle_gamma   90.00
#
_symmetry.space_group_name_H-M   'P 1'
#
loop_
_entity.id
_entity.type
_entity.pdbx_description
1 polymer ?
#
loop_
_entity_poly.entity_id
_entity_poly.type
_entity_poly.pdbx_seq_one_letter_code
_entity_poly.pdbx_strand_id
1 'polypeptide(L)'
;MEIYINVKNFGKIKEARVNIGNFTVFVGNNNSGKTQLMELIYGVIKFASETSPGFALPNIEHIDGYHVGKDEIRKLNEWLNESLRKNKEKIVEKTFSAQIPIEDIFVEFEEIDDISYDIYFFTERTVEYFSKEKLLDQDELAELFMDHENAYRGIVSRNGIKGIKNATRISRFSNGISPNIAKSLELGHILAEIMGGSRFKNPNILFLPASRMGLLLLYKSFFANIRDKEIEEGRSYPSSITQPVGDFLTFLLQHNYAERTAKKNSALIQFIFEHLIDGTLNEHKDITMYIPKDQQKEIPIYIASSMVNEIVPIIKALTDSSDIDYIFYDEIETSLHPLKQIEMVKLLNRLNNKGIRLIISTHSDTMATKINNLQLLSHGEINLEAAQKELAKKGISLEKEDLLNSSKMHVYQFTNQGDGTSIVEELPFRKVPCTGYDFSLFNDSTMNLFEEAKIAMGLEDEV
;
A
#
# COMPACT_ATOMS: atom_id res chain seq x y z
N MET A 1 12.74 5.85 8.62
CA MET A 1 13.13 5.89 7.18
C MET A 1 11.92 6.30 6.38
N GLU A 2 12.07 7.31 5.57
CA GLU A 2 11.09 7.76 4.59
C GLU A 2 11.57 7.38 3.19
N ILE A 3 10.64 7.05 2.30
CA ILE A 3 10.93 6.58 0.95
C ILE A 3 10.15 7.46 -0.01
N TYR A 4 10.87 8.11 -0.91
CA TYR A 4 10.28 8.96 -1.93
C TYR A 4 10.52 8.38 -3.31
N ILE A 5 9.49 8.33 -4.14
CA ILE A 5 9.61 8.08 -5.56
C ILE A 5 9.54 9.42 -6.29
N ASN A 6 10.56 9.68 -7.09
CA ASN A 6 10.70 10.89 -7.89
C ASN A 6 10.46 10.54 -9.36
N VAL A 7 9.67 11.34 -10.03
CA VAL A 7 9.29 11.15 -11.44
C VAL A 7 9.42 12.47 -12.18
N LYS A 8 10.00 12.44 -13.39
CA LYS A 8 10.13 13.61 -14.27
C LYS A 8 9.54 13.33 -15.65
N ASN A 9 8.74 14.28 -16.13
CA ASN A 9 8.11 14.28 -17.45
C ASN A 9 7.49 12.92 -17.82
N PHE A 10 6.49 12.51 -17.02
CA PHE A 10 5.72 11.29 -17.25
C PHE A 10 4.25 11.63 -17.57
N GLY A 11 3.82 11.31 -18.78
CA GLY A 11 2.48 11.66 -19.25
C GLY A 11 2.22 13.17 -19.13
N LYS A 12 1.27 13.56 -18.29
CA LYS A 12 1.00 14.98 -17.97
C LYS A 12 1.88 15.54 -16.84
N ILE A 13 2.51 14.69 -16.07
CA ILE A 13 3.22 15.08 -14.85
C ILE A 13 4.60 15.61 -15.22
N LYS A 14 4.85 16.88 -14.93
CA LYS A 14 6.16 17.49 -15.10
C LYS A 14 7.17 16.93 -14.10
N GLU A 15 6.83 17.01 -12.83
CA GLU A 15 7.65 16.55 -11.73
C GLU A 15 6.76 16.12 -10.57
N ALA A 16 7.13 15.03 -9.91
CA ALA A 16 6.50 14.57 -8.69
C ALA A 16 7.55 13.95 -7.77
N ARG A 17 7.47 14.27 -6.48
CA ARG A 17 8.24 13.63 -5.41
C ARG A 17 7.26 13.13 -4.36
N VAL A 18 7.02 11.82 -4.32
CA VAL A 18 5.94 11.21 -3.54
C VAL A 18 6.49 10.27 -2.49
N ASN A 19 6.14 10.51 -1.24
CA ASN A 19 6.40 9.59 -0.13
C ASN A 19 5.47 8.38 -0.25
N ILE A 20 6.04 7.17 -0.17
CA ILE A 20 5.31 5.90 -0.22
C ILE A 20 5.30 5.16 1.13
N GLY A 21 5.66 5.88 2.21
CA GLY A 21 5.91 5.28 3.53
C GLY A 21 4.66 4.70 4.18
N ASN A 22 3.78 5.54 4.72
CA ASN A 22 2.67 5.07 5.55
C ASN A 22 1.30 5.37 4.96
N PHE A 23 0.97 6.65 4.79
CA PHE A 23 -0.33 7.07 4.28
C PHE A 23 -0.17 8.26 3.32
N THR A 24 -0.46 8.03 2.05
CA THR A 24 -0.35 9.02 0.99
C THR A 24 -1.70 9.28 0.37
N VAL A 25 -2.08 10.54 0.24
CA VAL A 25 -3.36 11.00 -0.29
C VAL A 25 -3.12 11.88 -1.51
N PHE A 26 -3.73 11.54 -2.63
CA PHE A 26 -3.75 12.34 -3.85
C PHE A 26 -5.08 13.06 -3.98
N VAL A 27 -5.03 14.38 -4.05
CA VAL A 27 -6.18 15.24 -4.28
C VAL A 27 -5.97 16.10 -5.53
N GLY A 28 -7.03 16.62 -6.12
CA GLY A 28 -6.89 17.54 -7.24
C GLY A 28 -7.90 17.31 -8.36
N ASN A 29 -7.75 18.09 -9.43
CA ASN A 29 -8.66 18.13 -10.57
C ASN A 29 -8.80 16.77 -11.28
N ASN A 30 -9.91 16.60 -11.98
CA ASN A 30 -10.07 15.48 -12.90
C ASN A 30 -9.02 15.54 -14.01
N ASN A 31 -8.60 14.37 -14.48
CA ASN A 31 -7.62 14.26 -15.56
C ASN A 31 -6.27 14.96 -15.26
N SER A 32 -5.86 15.03 -14.00
CA SER A 32 -4.57 15.61 -13.57
C SER A 32 -3.43 14.61 -13.45
N GLY A 33 -3.68 13.31 -13.74
CA GLY A 33 -2.66 12.27 -13.73
C GLY A 33 -2.54 11.50 -12.41
N LYS A 34 -3.46 11.65 -11.44
CA LYS A 34 -3.44 10.91 -10.16
C LYS A 34 -3.36 9.39 -10.36
N THR A 35 -4.32 8.82 -11.08
CA THR A 35 -4.35 7.38 -11.40
C THR A 35 -3.08 6.93 -12.09
N GLN A 36 -2.59 7.69 -13.10
CA GLN A 36 -1.34 7.37 -13.80
C GLN A 36 -0.15 7.33 -12.85
N LEU A 37 -0.02 8.31 -11.95
CA LEU A 37 1.09 8.31 -10.97
C LEU A 37 0.96 7.16 -9.97
N MET A 38 -0.25 6.85 -9.51
CA MET A 38 -0.50 5.70 -8.63
C MET A 38 -0.09 4.38 -9.28
N GLU A 39 -0.48 4.16 -10.53
CA GLU A 39 -0.11 2.95 -11.27
C GLU A 39 1.40 2.88 -11.55
N LEU A 40 2.05 4.02 -11.85
CA LEU A 40 3.51 4.05 -11.99
C LEU A 40 4.21 3.71 -10.69
N ILE A 41 3.80 4.30 -9.57
CA ILE A 41 4.34 4.00 -8.23
C ILE A 41 4.19 2.49 -7.93
N TYR A 42 3.02 1.92 -8.23
CA TYR A 42 2.78 0.48 -8.13
C TYR A 42 3.81 -0.32 -8.92
N GLY A 43 4.03 0.03 -10.19
CA GLY A 43 5.01 -0.64 -11.06
C GLY A 43 6.45 -0.53 -10.53
N VAL A 44 6.82 0.63 -9.99
CA VAL A 44 8.15 0.87 -9.38
C VAL A 44 8.35 0.01 -8.14
N ILE A 45 7.38 -0.05 -7.23
CA ILE A 45 7.48 -0.88 -6.02
C ILE A 45 7.62 -2.35 -6.42
N LYS A 46 6.82 -2.84 -7.36
CA LYS A 46 6.94 -4.22 -7.87
C LYS A 46 8.31 -4.47 -8.48
N PHE A 47 8.77 -3.60 -9.37
CA PHE A 47 10.09 -3.75 -10.00
C PHE A 47 11.20 -3.79 -8.94
N ALA A 48 11.21 -2.82 -8.01
CA ALA A 48 12.22 -2.73 -6.98
C ALA A 48 12.25 -3.98 -6.08
N SER A 49 11.09 -4.50 -5.73
CA SER A 49 10.97 -5.67 -4.85
C SER A 49 11.28 -7.01 -5.54
N GLU A 50 11.11 -7.09 -6.86
CA GLU A 50 11.39 -8.30 -7.65
C GLU A 50 12.84 -8.36 -8.15
N THR A 51 13.60 -7.26 -7.99
CA THR A 51 14.96 -7.14 -8.53
C THR A 51 16.01 -7.44 -7.44
N SER A 52 16.98 -8.28 -7.77
CA SER A 52 18.09 -8.62 -6.85
C SER A 52 19.36 -7.91 -7.28
N PRO A 53 20.07 -7.24 -6.33
CA PRO A 53 21.31 -6.54 -6.62
C PRO A 53 22.40 -7.48 -7.08
N GLY A 54 22.94 -7.26 -8.29
CA GLY A 54 24.02 -8.08 -8.86
C GLY A 54 25.44 -7.59 -8.51
N PHE A 55 25.59 -6.64 -7.55
CA PHE A 55 26.92 -6.16 -7.22
C PHE A 55 27.64 -7.06 -6.23
N ALA A 56 28.95 -7.20 -6.44
CA ALA A 56 29.80 -7.98 -5.56
C ALA A 56 29.92 -7.27 -4.19
N LEU A 57 29.41 -7.93 -3.17
CA LEU A 57 29.78 -7.60 -1.80
C LEU A 57 31.24 -7.99 -1.56
N PRO A 58 31.97 -7.33 -0.64
CA PRO A 58 33.34 -7.73 -0.31
C PRO A 58 33.41 -9.22 -0.04
N ASN A 59 34.46 -9.88 -0.51
CA ASN A 59 34.69 -11.29 -0.24
C ASN A 59 34.66 -11.53 1.26
N ILE A 60 33.71 -12.31 1.73
CA ILE A 60 33.68 -12.77 3.10
C ILE A 60 34.49 -14.07 3.10
N GLU A 61 35.75 -13.98 3.51
CA GLU A 61 36.61 -15.16 3.59
C GLU A 61 36.29 -16.06 4.79
N HIS A 62 35.55 -15.55 5.77
CA HIS A 62 35.16 -16.28 6.98
C HIS A 62 33.68 -16.07 7.31
N ILE A 63 33.15 -17.03 7.99
CA ILE A 63 31.82 -17.41 8.50
C ILE A 63 31.05 -16.29 9.24
N ASP A 64 31.46 -15.06 9.17
CA ASP A 64 30.94 -13.99 9.98
C ASP A 64 29.78 -13.29 9.28
N GLY A 65 28.85 -12.79 10.09
CA GLY A 65 27.73 -12.04 9.58
C GLY A 65 28.17 -10.83 8.74
N TYR A 66 27.38 -10.50 7.74
CA TYR A 66 27.55 -9.29 6.97
C TYR A 66 26.61 -8.21 7.49
N HIS A 67 27.21 -7.12 7.96
CA HIS A 67 26.45 -5.97 8.44
C HIS A 67 26.09 -5.03 7.27
N VAL A 68 24.81 -4.77 7.08
CA VAL A 68 24.27 -3.84 6.10
C VAL A 68 23.87 -2.57 6.85
N GLY A 69 24.81 -1.66 6.99
CA GLY A 69 24.61 -0.37 7.64
C GLY A 69 24.23 0.72 6.63
N LYS A 70 24.33 1.97 7.08
CA LYS A 70 23.96 3.17 6.29
C LYS A 70 24.64 3.23 4.92
N ASP A 71 25.94 2.94 4.86
CA ASP A 71 26.70 3.04 3.61
C ASP A 71 26.30 1.96 2.60
N GLU A 72 26.00 0.75 3.08
CA GLU A 72 25.50 -0.34 2.26
C GLU A 72 24.09 -0.05 1.75
N ILE A 73 23.23 0.53 2.59
CA ILE A 73 21.87 0.95 2.17
C ILE A 73 21.96 2.05 1.10
N ARG A 74 22.90 2.98 1.22
CA ARG A 74 23.15 3.99 0.17
C ARG A 74 23.59 3.37 -1.15
N LYS A 75 24.55 2.45 -1.13
CA LYS A 75 24.97 1.69 -2.31
C LYS A 75 23.82 0.89 -2.92
N LEU A 76 22.95 0.33 -2.08
CA LEU A 76 21.76 -0.38 -2.52
C LEU A 76 20.79 0.58 -3.23
N ASN A 77 20.61 1.79 -2.70
CA ASN A 77 19.81 2.85 -3.32
C ASN A 77 20.39 3.34 -4.65
N GLU A 78 21.71 3.56 -4.72
CA GLU A 78 22.40 3.95 -5.96
C GLU A 78 22.20 2.87 -7.04
N TRP A 79 22.42 1.60 -6.69
CA TRP A 79 22.20 0.48 -7.59
C TRP A 79 20.73 0.37 -8.06
N LEU A 80 19.77 0.55 -7.14
CA LEU A 80 18.34 0.56 -7.49
C LEU A 80 18.05 1.66 -8.51
N ASN A 81 18.58 2.86 -8.28
CA ASN A 81 18.36 4.00 -9.17
C ASN A 81 18.98 3.80 -10.56
N GLU A 82 20.16 3.20 -10.66
CA GLU A 82 20.75 2.80 -11.94
C GLU A 82 19.86 1.77 -12.66
N SER A 83 19.35 0.79 -11.91
CA SER A 83 18.44 -0.24 -12.44
C SER A 83 17.11 0.37 -12.91
N LEU A 84 16.53 1.30 -12.16
CA LEU A 84 15.30 1.99 -12.52
C LEU A 84 15.47 2.81 -13.80
N ARG A 85 16.53 3.64 -13.88
CA ARG A 85 16.81 4.45 -15.07
C ARG A 85 17.04 3.62 -16.31
N LYS A 86 17.76 2.50 -16.18
CA LYS A 86 18.03 1.57 -17.29
C LYS A 86 16.77 0.86 -17.80
N ASN A 87 15.79 0.64 -16.93
CA ASN A 87 14.58 -0.13 -17.25
C ASN A 87 13.30 0.72 -17.23
N LYS A 88 13.38 2.04 -17.15
CA LYS A 88 12.22 2.92 -17.00
C LYS A 88 11.15 2.72 -18.05
N GLU A 89 11.52 2.61 -19.34
CA GLU A 89 10.58 2.36 -20.43
C GLU A 89 9.91 0.98 -20.29
N LYS A 90 10.67 -0.05 -19.89
CA LYS A 90 10.13 -1.41 -19.66
C LYS A 90 9.17 -1.45 -18.47
N ILE A 91 9.47 -0.70 -17.40
CA ILE A 91 8.59 -0.59 -16.24
C ILE A 91 7.27 0.04 -16.66
N VAL A 92 7.34 1.14 -17.42
CA VAL A 92 6.15 1.81 -17.94
C VAL A 92 5.36 0.88 -18.87
N GLU A 93 6.02 0.25 -19.84
CA GLU A 93 5.37 -0.68 -20.78
C GLU A 93 4.71 -1.86 -20.06
N LYS A 94 5.40 -2.47 -19.07
CA LYS A 94 4.84 -3.56 -18.26
C LYS A 94 3.64 -3.09 -17.44
N THR A 95 3.71 -1.89 -16.85
CA THR A 95 2.65 -1.38 -15.98
C THR A 95 1.41 -0.96 -16.76
N PHE A 96 1.59 -0.27 -17.90
CA PHE A 96 0.48 0.34 -18.64
C PHE A 96 0.04 -0.44 -19.89
N SER A 97 0.77 -1.51 -20.24
CA SER A 97 0.61 -2.21 -21.53
C SER A 97 0.70 -1.23 -22.73
N ALA A 98 1.42 -0.12 -22.56
CA ALA A 98 1.56 0.96 -23.52
C ALA A 98 2.91 1.68 -23.31
N GLN A 99 3.41 2.30 -24.36
CA GLN A 99 4.57 3.16 -24.29
C GLN A 99 4.13 4.59 -23.94
N ILE A 100 4.49 5.05 -22.74
CA ILE A 100 4.28 6.43 -22.29
C ILE A 100 5.66 7.03 -22.06
N PRO A 101 5.96 8.22 -22.63
CA PRO A 101 7.25 8.85 -22.41
C PRO A 101 7.49 9.16 -20.93
N ILE A 102 8.73 8.88 -20.49
CA ILE A 102 9.22 9.20 -19.15
C ILE A 102 10.68 9.66 -19.24
N GLU A 103 10.99 10.82 -18.64
CA GLU A 103 12.37 11.34 -18.66
C GLU A 103 13.23 10.67 -17.60
N ASP A 104 12.80 10.70 -16.34
CA ASP A 104 13.53 10.07 -15.24
C ASP A 104 12.60 9.49 -14.18
N ILE A 105 13.12 8.49 -13.47
CA ILE A 105 12.50 7.87 -12.31
C ILE A 105 13.60 7.40 -11.35
N PHE A 106 13.48 7.79 -10.09
CA PHE A 106 14.41 7.37 -9.05
C PHE A 106 13.77 7.36 -7.66
N VAL A 107 14.40 6.64 -6.74
CA VAL A 107 13.95 6.46 -5.36
C VAL A 107 14.95 7.11 -4.41
N GLU A 108 14.47 7.82 -3.41
CA GLU A 108 15.28 8.38 -2.33
C GLU A 108 14.92 7.71 -1.01
N PHE A 109 15.92 7.26 -0.26
CA PHE A 109 15.80 6.79 1.11
C PHE A 109 16.28 7.87 2.06
N GLU A 110 15.39 8.40 2.89
CA GLU A 110 15.71 9.39 3.91
C GLU A 110 15.60 8.79 5.32
N GLU A 111 16.24 9.44 6.32
CA GLU A 111 16.22 9.00 7.73
C GLU A 111 16.69 7.54 7.92
N ILE A 112 17.81 7.18 7.27
CA ILE A 112 18.35 5.81 7.29
C ILE A 112 19.29 5.53 8.47
N ASP A 113 19.59 6.53 9.32
CA ASP A 113 20.64 6.44 10.34
C ASP A 113 20.40 5.34 11.40
N ASP A 114 19.14 5.03 11.70
CA ASP A 114 18.76 4.07 12.73
C ASP A 114 18.45 2.67 12.18
N ILE A 115 18.76 2.42 10.89
CA ILE A 115 18.39 1.17 10.24
C ILE A 115 19.64 0.41 9.86
N SER A 116 19.71 -0.83 10.32
CA SER A 116 20.73 -1.78 9.92
C SER A 116 20.14 -3.18 9.78
N TYR A 117 20.81 -4.00 8.99
CA TYR A 117 20.46 -5.40 8.84
C TYR A 117 21.74 -6.23 9.00
N ASP A 118 21.61 -7.41 9.61
CA ASP A 118 22.67 -8.38 9.72
C ASP A 118 22.29 -9.64 8.93
N ILE A 119 23.15 -10.06 8.03
CA ILE A 119 22.99 -11.26 7.22
C ILE A 119 23.99 -12.29 7.73
N TYR A 120 23.52 -13.46 8.12
CA TYR A 120 24.37 -14.55 8.55
C TYR A 120 24.16 -15.75 7.62
N PHE A 121 25.27 -16.35 7.20
CA PHE A 121 25.24 -17.60 6.43
C PHE A 121 25.75 -18.74 7.32
N PHE A 122 24.93 -19.76 7.50
CA PHE A 122 25.23 -20.89 8.37
C PHE A 122 25.78 -22.06 7.58
N THR A 123 26.91 -22.56 8.06
CA THR A 123 27.50 -23.84 7.73
C THR A 123 27.64 -24.63 9.02
N GLU A 124 27.95 -25.93 8.97
CA GLU A 124 28.20 -26.75 10.18
C GLU A 124 29.20 -26.10 11.14
N ARG A 125 30.24 -25.42 10.62
CA ARG A 125 31.25 -24.72 11.44
C ARG A 125 30.70 -23.47 12.13
N THR A 126 29.73 -22.82 11.55
CA THR A 126 29.09 -21.61 12.12
C THR A 126 28.21 -21.93 13.31
N VAL A 127 27.62 -23.14 13.36
CA VAL A 127 26.82 -23.64 14.49
C VAL A 127 27.62 -23.68 15.77
N GLU A 128 28.87 -24.19 15.72
CA GLU A 128 29.75 -24.20 16.87
C GLU A 128 30.06 -22.80 17.42
N TYR A 129 30.20 -21.82 16.56
CA TYR A 129 30.44 -20.43 16.95
C TYR A 129 29.24 -19.84 17.70
N PHE A 130 28.05 -19.95 17.14
CA PHE A 130 26.84 -19.35 17.75
C PHE A 130 26.44 -20.09 19.04
N SER A 131 26.71 -21.39 19.17
CA SER A 131 26.48 -22.11 20.40
C SER A 131 27.49 -21.74 21.48
N LYS A 132 28.77 -21.47 21.13
CA LYS A 132 29.81 -21.02 22.06
C LYS A 132 29.56 -19.59 22.56
N GLU A 133 29.10 -18.70 21.68
CA GLU A 133 28.79 -17.31 22.03
C GLU A 133 27.39 -17.14 22.68
N LYS A 134 26.62 -18.21 22.87
CA LYS A 134 25.25 -18.21 23.42
C LYS A 134 24.30 -17.26 22.69
N LEU A 135 24.52 -17.04 21.41
CA LEU A 135 23.66 -16.19 20.58
C LEU A 135 22.36 -16.90 20.21
N LEU A 136 22.35 -18.23 20.19
CA LEU A 136 21.16 -19.05 19.90
C LEU A 136 21.10 -20.19 20.93
N ASP A 137 19.91 -20.61 21.35
CA ASP A 137 19.72 -21.77 22.20
C ASP A 137 19.75 -23.09 21.39
N GLN A 138 19.82 -24.23 22.11
CA GLN A 138 19.94 -25.54 21.45
C GLN A 138 18.69 -25.93 20.66
N ASP A 139 17.50 -25.49 21.10
CA ASP A 139 16.26 -25.81 20.42
C ASP A 139 16.11 -24.94 19.14
N GLU A 140 16.54 -23.70 19.19
CA GLU A 140 16.62 -22.81 18.03
C GLU A 140 17.60 -23.28 16.97
N LEU A 141 18.75 -23.86 17.42
CA LEU A 141 19.73 -24.47 16.53
C LEU A 141 19.22 -25.79 15.93
N ALA A 142 18.50 -26.61 16.70
CA ALA A 142 17.88 -27.83 16.21
C ALA A 142 16.83 -27.58 15.14
N GLU A 143 15.97 -26.58 15.32
CA GLU A 143 14.99 -26.17 14.31
C GLU A 143 15.63 -25.71 12.98
N LEU A 144 16.81 -25.08 13.05
CA LEU A 144 17.59 -24.68 11.86
C LEU A 144 18.16 -25.87 11.07
N PHE A 145 18.43 -27.00 11.74
CA PHE A 145 19.21 -28.09 11.15
C PHE A 145 18.43 -29.40 10.95
N MET A 146 17.15 -29.48 11.33
CA MET A 146 16.37 -30.72 11.28
C MET A 146 16.17 -31.36 9.88
N ASP A 147 16.48 -30.68 8.78
CA ASP A 147 16.31 -31.23 7.42
C ASP A 147 17.54 -31.00 6.53
N HIS A 148 18.33 -32.02 6.29
CA HIS A 148 19.35 -32.19 5.26
C HIS A 148 20.77 -31.66 5.51
N GLU A 149 21.71 -32.58 5.50
CA GLU A 149 23.16 -32.41 5.32
C GLU A 149 23.45 -31.57 4.05
N ASN A 150 24.28 -30.52 4.18
CA ASN A 150 24.84 -29.72 3.10
C ASN A 150 23.97 -28.57 2.49
N ALA A 151 23.04 -27.97 3.19
CA ALA A 151 22.38 -26.75 2.74
C ALA A 151 22.96 -25.51 3.43
N TYR A 152 23.33 -24.45 2.66
CA TYR A 152 23.57 -23.12 3.21
C TYR A 152 22.26 -22.50 3.66
N ARG A 153 22.27 -21.87 4.83
CA ARG A 153 21.12 -21.11 5.34
C ARG A 153 21.53 -19.68 5.57
N GLY A 154 20.72 -18.75 5.12
CA GLY A 154 20.86 -17.33 5.40
C GLY A 154 19.86 -16.91 6.46
N ILE A 155 20.27 -16.14 7.44
CA ILE A 155 19.39 -15.43 8.37
C ILE A 155 19.59 -13.95 8.17
N VAL A 156 18.49 -13.21 8.02
CA VAL A 156 18.49 -11.76 7.98
C VAL A 156 17.79 -11.25 9.23
N SER A 157 18.44 -10.35 9.96
CA SER A 157 17.92 -9.71 11.16
C SER A 157 17.99 -8.19 11.00
N ARG A 158 16.99 -7.49 11.46
CA ARG A 158 16.98 -6.03 11.54
C ARG A 158 17.46 -5.59 12.92
N ASN A 159 18.42 -4.65 12.98
CA ASN A 159 18.96 -4.07 14.22
C ASN A 159 19.54 -5.10 15.21
N GLY A 160 20.17 -6.15 14.69
CA GLY A 160 20.89 -7.17 15.48
C GLY A 160 20.08 -8.40 15.85
N ILE A 161 20.80 -9.53 16.04
CA ILE A 161 20.17 -10.78 16.48
C ILE A 161 20.00 -10.78 18.00
N LYS A 162 18.75 -10.90 18.44
CA LYS A 162 18.40 -11.25 19.83
C LYS A 162 17.67 -12.62 19.89
N GLY A 163 18.23 -13.64 19.17
CA GLY A 163 17.62 -14.97 19.02
C GLY A 163 16.88 -15.15 17.69
N ILE A 164 16.68 -16.44 17.27
CA ILE A 164 15.97 -16.80 16.02
C ILE A 164 14.52 -16.29 16.02
N LYS A 165 13.89 -16.20 17.19
CA LYS A 165 12.52 -15.63 17.32
C LYS A 165 12.42 -14.18 16.84
N ASN A 166 13.55 -13.49 16.78
CA ASN A 166 13.70 -12.13 16.27
C ASN A 166 14.36 -12.10 14.88
N ALA A 167 14.78 -13.26 14.34
CA ALA A 167 15.22 -13.37 12.96
C ALA A 167 14.04 -13.13 12.04
N THR A 168 14.15 -12.16 11.20
CA THR A 168 13.02 -11.71 10.37
C THR A 168 12.85 -12.63 9.16
N ARG A 169 13.91 -13.35 8.74
CA ARG A 169 13.86 -14.33 7.65
C ARG A 169 14.92 -15.42 7.79
N ILE A 170 14.53 -16.63 7.42
CA ILE A 170 15.43 -17.77 7.23
C ILE A 170 15.29 -18.24 5.77
N SER A 171 16.39 -18.22 5.02
CA SER A 171 16.44 -18.68 3.63
C SER A 171 17.19 -20.01 3.53
N ARG A 172 16.71 -20.90 2.67
CA ARG A 172 17.40 -22.17 2.35
C ARG A 172 17.96 -22.05 0.94
N PHE A 173 19.24 -22.33 0.80
CA PHE A 173 19.92 -22.36 -0.49
C PHE A 173 20.28 -23.81 -0.84
N SER A 174 19.93 -24.23 -2.04
CA SER A 174 20.29 -25.57 -2.52
C SER A 174 21.80 -25.71 -2.76
N ASN A 175 22.32 -26.91 -2.65
CA ASN A 175 23.72 -27.24 -3.00
C ASN A 175 24.00 -26.75 -4.45
N GLY A 176 25.07 -25.95 -4.62
CA GLY A 176 25.50 -25.43 -5.91
C GLY A 176 25.24 -23.93 -6.13
N ILE A 177 24.51 -23.27 -5.22
CA ILE A 177 24.41 -21.79 -5.26
C ILE A 177 25.72 -21.21 -4.70
N SER A 178 26.37 -20.32 -5.47
CA SER A 178 27.58 -19.65 -4.99
C SER A 178 27.23 -18.69 -3.83
N PRO A 179 28.15 -18.48 -2.87
CA PRO A 179 27.94 -17.52 -1.79
C PRO A 179 27.57 -16.11 -2.28
N ASN A 180 28.10 -15.68 -3.41
CA ASN A 180 27.79 -14.38 -4.00
C ASN A 180 26.34 -14.28 -4.50
N ILE A 181 25.79 -15.35 -5.07
CA ILE A 181 24.39 -15.40 -5.47
C ILE A 181 23.49 -15.38 -4.22
N ALA A 182 23.83 -16.15 -3.18
CA ALA A 182 23.08 -16.15 -1.92
C ALA A 182 23.04 -14.74 -1.29
N LYS A 183 24.16 -14.02 -1.26
CA LYS A 183 24.24 -12.64 -0.79
C LYS A 183 23.39 -11.68 -1.60
N SER A 184 23.46 -11.79 -2.93
CA SER A 184 22.64 -10.98 -3.84
C SER A 184 21.15 -11.16 -3.58
N LEU A 185 20.71 -12.40 -3.35
CA LEU A 185 19.32 -12.71 -3.01
C LEU A 185 18.91 -12.10 -1.65
N GLU A 186 19.77 -12.18 -0.62
CA GLU A 186 19.45 -11.58 0.68
C GLU A 186 19.41 -10.06 0.63
N LEU A 187 20.23 -9.39 -0.17
CA LEU A 187 20.11 -7.96 -0.42
C LEU A 187 18.81 -7.61 -1.15
N GLY A 188 18.37 -8.43 -2.09
CA GLY A 188 17.05 -8.30 -2.72
C GLY A 188 15.92 -8.39 -1.69
N HIS A 189 16.03 -9.29 -0.72
CA HIS A 189 15.06 -9.40 0.36
C HIS A 189 15.06 -8.19 1.30
N ILE A 190 16.23 -7.63 1.61
CA ILE A 190 16.35 -6.38 2.36
C ILE A 190 15.70 -5.23 1.58
N LEU A 191 15.97 -5.13 0.29
CA LEU A 191 15.33 -4.14 -0.57
C LEU A 191 13.81 -4.29 -0.60
N ALA A 192 13.31 -5.52 -0.72
CA ALA A 192 11.87 -5.79 -0.66
C ALA A 192 11.24 -5.33 0.67
N GLU A 193 11.92 -5.54 1.80
CA GLU A 193 11.46 -5.03 3.10
C GLU A 193 11.50 -3.50 3.17
N ILE A 194 12.58 -2.89 2.71
CA ILE A 194 12.69 -1.43 2.59
C ILE A 194 11.52 -0.90 1.76
N MET A 195 11.25 -1.50 0.60
CA MET A 195 10.16 -1.10 -0.29
C MET A 195 8.76 -1.45 0.24
N GLY A 196 8.66 -1.93 1.46
CA GLY A 196 7.39 -2.08 2.17
C GLY A 196 6.89 -3.49 2.34
N GLY A 197 7.65 -4.49 1.92
CA GLY A 197 7.34 -5.89 2.17
C GLY A 197 7.41 -6.25 3.65
N SER A 198 6.74 -7.31 4.03
CA SER A 198 6.79 -7.87 5.38
C SER A 198 7.65 -9.11 5.42
N ARG A 199 8.45 -9.25 6.48
CA ARG A 199 9.31 -10.42 6.70
C ARG A 199 10.24 -10.72 5.51
N PHE A 200 10.86 -9.69 4.92
CA PHE A 200 11.76 -9.79 3.75
C PHE A 200 11.13 -10.54 2.54
N LYS A 201 9.85 -10.41 2.37
CA LYS A 201 9.12 -10.86 1.18
C LYS A 201 8.74 -9.65 0.34
N ASN A 202 8.53 -9.88 -0.94
CA ASN A 202 7.95 -8.85 -1.79
C ASN A 202 6.64 -8.35 -1.20
N PRO A 203 6.40 -7.04 -1.20
CA PRO A 203 5.17 -6.48 -0.65
C PRO A 203 3.95 -7.05 -1.37
N ASN A 204 2.97 -7.48 -0.58
CA ASN A 204 1.67 -7.86 -1.11
C ASN A 204 0.84 -6.60 -1.31
N ILE A 205 0.62 -6.24 -2.57
CA ILE A 205 0.00 -4.99 -2.96
C ILE A 205 -1.39 -5.28 -3.54
N LEU A 206 -2.42 -4.70 -2.95
CA LEU A 206 -3.76 -4.67 -3.51
C LEU A 206 -3.99 -3.32 -4.18
N PHE A 207 -4.24 -3.32 -5.49
CA PHE A 207 -4.69 -2.14 -6.22
C PHE A 207 -6.21 -2.21 -6.40
N LEU A 208 -6.93 -1.20 -5.93
CA LEU A 208 -8.38 -1.06 -6.05
C LEU A 208 -8.68 0.03 -7.09
N PRO A 209 -8.94 -0.31 -8.35
CA PRO A 209 -9.17 0.67 -9.41
C PRO A 209 -10.51 1.40 -9.24
N ALA A 210 -10.67 2.57 -9.84
CA ALA A 210 -11.93 3.33 -9.80
C ALA A 210 -13.15 2.54 -10.32
N SER A 211 -12.95 1.66 -11.32
CA SER A 211 -14.01 0.84 -11.93
C SER A 211 -14.22 -0.53 -11.25
N ARG A 212 -13.78 -0.71 -9.99
CA ARG A 212 -13.72 -2.02 -9.30
C ARG A 212 -15.04 -2.78 -9.22
N MET A 213 -16.18 -2.08 -9.13
CA MET A 213 -17.50 -2.74 -9.16
C MET A 213 -17.73 -3.51 -10.47
N GLY A 214 -17.49 -2.86 -11.62
CA GLY A 214 -17.64 -3.52 -12.92
C GLY A 214 -16.68 -4.72 -13.06
N LEU A 215 -15.44 -4.55 -12.62
CA LEU A 215 -14.44 -5.60 -12.62
C LEU A 215 -14.81 -6.76 -11.70
N LEU A 216 -15.32 -6.49 -10.49
CA LEU A 216 -15.82 -7.51 -9.55
C LEU A 216 -16.95 -8.35 -10.16
N LEU A 217 -17.84 -7.76 -10.94
CA LEU A 217 -18.95 -8.47 -11.56
C LEU A 217 -18.50 -9.29 -12.77
N LEU A 218 -17.44 -8.90 -13.45
CA LEU A 218 -17.04 -9.48 -14.74
C LEU A 218 -15.78 -10.35 -14.70
N TYR A 219 -15.02 -10.39 -13.59
CA TYR A 219 -13.70 -11.05 -13.55
C TYR A 219 -13.75 -12.52 -13.97
N LYS A 220 -14.77 -13.28 -13.58
CA LYS A 220 -14.91 -14.70 -13.97
C LYS A 220 -15.07 -14.86 -15.48
N SER A 221 -15.91 -14.02 -16.09
CA SER A 221 -16.11 -14.02 -17.55
C SER A 221 -14.87 -13.56 -18.29
N PHE A 222 -14.13 -12.61 -17.72
CA PHE A 222 -12.86 -12.15 -18.27
C PHE A 222 -11.84 -13.29 -18.36
N PHE A 223 -11.63 -14.04 -17.27
CA PHE A 223 -10.69 -15.15 -17.27
C PHE A 223 -11.16 -16.36 -18.12
N ALA A 224 -12.46 -16.64 -18.18
CA ALA A 224 -12.98 -17.68 -19.08
C ALA A 224 -12.61 -17.37 -20.55
N ASN A 225 -12.78 -16.12 -20.98
CA ASN A 225 -12.46 -15.70 -22.34
C ASN A 225 -10.94 -15.63 -22.63
N ILE A 226 -10.10 -15.35 -21.64
CA ILE A 226 -8.64 -15.35 -21.79
C ILE A 226 -8.13 -16.76 -21.97
N ARG A 227 -8.61 -17.72 -21.16
CA ARG A 227 -8.15 -19.11 -21.22
C ARG A 227 -8.33 -19.73 -22.60
N ASP A 228 -9.38 -19.32 -23.30
CA ASP A 228 -9.62 -19.77 -24.67
C ASP A 228 -8.66 -19.13 -25.70
N LYS A 229 -8.17 -17.89 -25.42
CA LYS A 229 -7.23 -17.16 -26.28
C LYS A 229 -5.77 -17.41 -25.97
N GLU A 230 -5.39 -17.69 -24.72
CA GLU A 230 -4.01 -18.03 -24.34
C GLU A 230 -3.51 -19.33 -25.00
N ILE A 231 -4.43 -20.25 -25.32
CA ILE A 231 -4.10 -21.45 -26.07
C ILE A 231 -3.66 -21.08 -27.50
N GLU A 232 -4.10 -19.94 -28.03
CA GLU A 232 -3.80 -19.50 -29.40
C GLU A 232 -2.59 -18.52 -29.50
N GLU A 233 -2.30 -17.68 -28.53
CA GLU A 233 -1.35 -16.55 -28.68
C GLU A 233 -0.20 -16.44 -27.67
N GLY A 234 -0.21 -17.19 -26.56
CA GLY A 234 0.88 -17.21 -25.57
C GLY A 234 1.10 -15.89 -24.79
N ARG A 235 0.09 -15.05 -24.63
CA ARG A 235 0.13 -13.78 -23.87
C ARG A 235 -0.62 -13.87 -22.53
N SER A 236 -0.02 -13.37 -21.45
CA SER A 236 -0.58 -13.49 -20.10
C SER A 236 -1.74 -12.53 -19.75
N TYR A 237 -1.85 -11.36 -20.42
CA TYR A 237 -3.01 -10.43 -20.29
C TYR A 237 -3.31 -9.74 -21.62
N PRO A 238 -4.58 -9.33 -21.86
CA PRO A 238 -4.90 -8.48 -23.00
C PRO A 238 -4.14 -7.15 -22.90
N SER A 239 -3.62 -6.66 -24.00
CA SER A 239 -2.95 -5.35 -24.12
C SER A 239 -3.85 -4.14 -23.80
N SER A 240 -5.08 -4.38 -23.37
CA SER A 240 -6.10 -3.35 -23.09
C SER A 240 -6.28 -3.03 -21.61
N ILE A 241 -5.53 -3.67 -20.71
CA ILE A 241 -5.59 -3.39 -19.27
C ILE A 241 -4.20 -3.15 -18.70
N THR A 242 -4.13 -2.30 -17.68
CA THR A 242 -2.89 -2.04 -16.95
C THR A 242 -2.55 -3.20 -16.02
N GLN A 243 -1.28 -3.37 -15.68
CA GLN A 243 -0.85 -4.42 -14.75
C GLN A 243 -1.60 -4.35 -13.40
N PRO A 244 -1.75 -3.18 -12.75
CA PRO A 244 -2.49 -3.10 -11.48
C PRO A 244 -3.93 -3.62 -11.58
N VAL A 245 -4.62 -3.34 -12.69
CA VAL A 245 -5.98 -3.86 -12.95
C VAL A 245 -5.95 -5.37 -13.17
N GLY A 246 -5.00 -5.89 -13.93
CA GLY A 246 -4.81 -7.32 -14.14
C GLY A 246 -4.52 -8.08 -12.84
N ASP A 247 -3.67 -7.51 -11.99
CA ASP A 247 -3.33 -8.08 -10.69
C ASP A 247 -4.54 -8.04 -9.73
N PHE A 248 -5.38 -6.98 -9.80
CA PHE A 248 -6.65 -6.93 -9.06
C PHE A 248 -7.62 -8.04 -9.48
N LEU A 249 -7.78 -8.26 -10.78
CA LEU A 249 -8.61 -9.35 -11.30
C LEU A 249 -8.07 -10.72 -10.86
N THR A 250 -6.74 -10.89 -10.87
CA THR A 250 -6.08 -12.11 -10.39
C THR A 250 -6.32 -12.32 -8.89
N PHE A 251 -6.23 -11.26 -8.09
CA PHE A 251 -6.57 -11.30 -6.67
C PHE A 251 -8.00 -11.78 -6.44
N LEU A 252 -8.98 -11.24 -7.18
CA LEU A 252 -10.38 -11.68 -7.07
C LEU A 252 -10.56 -13.16 -7.43
N LEU A 253 -9.83 -13.66 -8.43
CA LEU A 253 -9.87 -15.06 -8.86
C LEU A 253 -9.21 -16.01 -7.87
N GLN A 254 -8.08 -15.61 -7.30
CA GLN A 254 -7.23 -16.43 -6.43
C GLN A 254 -7.52 -16.25 -4.94
N HIS A 255 -8.48 -15.38 -4.59
CA HIS A 255 -8.84 -15.13 -3.20
C HIS A 255 -9.06 -16.45 -2.45
N ASN A 256 -8.30 -16.62 -1.37
CA ASN A 256 -8.34 -17.82 -0.52
C ASN A 256 -8.68 -17.42 0.92
N TYR A 257 -9.93 -17.65 1.31
CA TYR A 257 -10.39 -17.32 2.65
C TYR A 257 -9.60 -18.06 3.72
N ALA A 258 -9.09 -17.35 4.68
CA ALA A 258 -8.36 -17.86 5.83
C ALA A 258 -9.00 -17.41 7.15
N GLU A 259 -9.54 -18.34 7.91
CA GLU A 259 -10.19 -18.07 9.20
C GLU A 259 -9.26 -17.36 10.19
N ARG A 260 -7.97 -17.72 10.19
CA ARG A 260 -6.95 -17.06 11.02
C ARG A 260 -6.84 -15.57 10.71
N THR A 261 -6.78 -15.20 9.43
CA THR A 261 -6.69 -13.81 8.98
C THR A 261 -7.98 -13.05 9.26
N ALA A 262 -9.13 -13.66 9.01
CA ALA A 262 -10.43 -13.10 9.32
C ALA A 262 -10.57 -12.81 10.84
N LYS A 263 -10.14 -13.72 11.71
CA LYS A 263 -10.11 -13.49 13.17
C LYS A 263 -9.16 -12.37 13.57
N LYS A 264 -7.97 -12.29 12.97
CA LYS A 264 -6.99 -11.21 13.19
C LYS A 264 -7.57 -9.84 12.83
N ASN A 265 -8.40 -9.78 11.80
CA ASN A 265 -9.00 -8.56 11.25
C ASN A 265 -10.47 -8.37 11.66
N SER A 266 -11.00 -9.15 12.61
CA SER A 266 -12.42 -9.17 12.96
C SER A 266 -12.99 -7.78 13.31
N ALA A 267 -12.24 -6.95 14.06
CA ALA A 267 -12.67 -5.60 14.41
C ALA A 267 -12.84 -4.68 13.18
N LEU A 268 -11.96 -4.80 12.18
CA LEU A 268 -12.06 -4.05 10.91
C LEU A 268 -13.26 -4.54 10.10
N ILE A 269 -13.44 -5.85 10.00
CA ILE A 269 -14.55 -6.48 9.27
C ILE A 269 -15.89 -6.09 9.92
N GLN A 270 -15.97 -6.13 11.26
CA GLN A 270 -17.16 -5.70 11.98
C GLN A 270 -17.46 -4.21 11.76
N PHE A 271 -16.44 -3.34 11.81
CA PHE A 271 -16.59 -1.93 11.48
C PHE A 271 -17.18 -1.74 10.07
N ILE A 272 -16.69 -2.47 9.08
CA ILE A 272 -17.21 -2.40 7.70
C ILE A 272 -18.68 -2.83 7.67
N PHE A 273 -19.02 -3.93 8.34
CA PHE A 273 -20.39 -4.46 8.38
C PHE A 273 -21.40 -3.48 9.01
N GLU A 274 -20.99 -2.82 10.08
CA GLU A 274 -21.87 -1.93 10.85
C GLU A 274 -21.96 -0.51 10.27
N HIS A 275 -20.85 0.03 9.74
CA HIS A 275 -20.76 1.43 9.37
C HIS A 275 -20.76 1.70 7.87
N LEU A 276 -20.35 0.72 7.05
CA LEU A 276 -20.26 0.92 5.61
C LEU A 276 -21.37 0.19 4.85
N ILE A 277 -21.50 -1.12 4.99
CA ILE A 277 -22.43 -1.90 4.15
C ILE A 277 -23.79 -2.19 4.82
N ASP A 278 -23.96 -1.86 6.10
CA ASP A 278 -25.18 -2.12 6.86
C ASP A 278 -25.72 -3.55 6.68
N GLY A 279 -24.83 -4.54 6.87
CA GLY A 279 -25.13 -5.94 6.67
C GLY A 279 -23.88 -6.81 6.78
N THR A 280 -23.99 -8.08 6.39
CA THR A 280 -22.89 -9.05 6.43
C THR A 280 -22.73 -9.76 5.10
N LEU A 281 -21.57 -10.42 4.93
CA LEU A 281 -21.30 -11.27 3.76
C LEU A 281 -21.22 -12.72 4.16
N ASN A 282 -21.67 -13.58 3.25
CA ASN A 282 -21.52 -15.02 3.31
C ASN A 282 -20.98 -15.56 1.97
N GLU A 283 -20.14 -16.58 2.00
CA GLU A 283 -19.58 -17.19 0.79
C GLU A 283 -20.25 -18.57 0.58
N HIS A 284 -20.97 -18.73 -0.51
CA HIS A 284 -21.54 -19.99 -0.95
C HIS A 284 -20.81 -20.51 -2.18
N LYS A 285 -19.96 -21.50 -2.00
CA LYS A 285 -19.08 -22.03 -3.07
C LYS A 285 -18.29 -20.89 -3.72
N ASP A 286 -18.74 -20.48 -4.91
CA ASP A 286 -18.07 -19.44 -5.69
C ASP A 286 -18.84 -18.10 -5.75
N ILE A 287 -19.91 -17.96 -4.97
CA ILE A 287 -20.78 -16.78 -5.00
C ILE A 287 -20.76 -16.11 -3.64
N THR A 288 -20.36 -14.84 -3.62
CA THR A 288 -20.52 -14.00 -2.45
C THR A 288 -21.97 -13.56 -2.32
N MET A 289 -22.54 -13.78 -1.14
CA MET A 289 -23.91 -13.38 -0.79
C MET A 289 -23.84 -12.21 0.19
N TYR A 290 -24.75 -11.27 0.05
CA TYR A 290 -24.95 -10.15 0.98
C TYR A 290 -26.22 -10.34 1.78
N ILE A 291 -26.16 -10.12 3.08
CA ILE A 291 -27.29 -10.20 4.02
C ILE A 291 -27.50 -8.80 4.58
N PRO A 292 -28.50 -8.04 4.09
CA PRO A 292 -28.84 -6.73 4.65
C PRO A 292 -29.24 -6.84 6.13
N LYS A 293 -28.88 -5.85 6.93
CA LYS A 293 -29.16 -5.81 8.38
C LYS A 293 -30.66 -5.93 8.69
N ASP A 294 -31.50 -5.31 7.86
CA ASP A 294 -32.95 -5.26 8.02
C ASP A 294 -33.69 -6.45 7.37
N GLN A 295 -32.97 -7.32 6.68
CA GLN A 295 -33.52 -8.46 5.98
C GLN A 295 -32.75 -9.72 6.35
N GLN A 296 -33.46 -10.81 6.66
CA GLN A 296 -32.81 -12.10 6.92
C GLN A 296 -32.52 -12.91 5.65
N LYS A 297 -32.80 -12.32 4.49
CA LYS A 297 -32.68 -13.03 3.20
C LYS A 297 -31.34 -12.67 2.53
N GLU A 298 -30.58 -13.71 2.21
CA GLU A 298 -29.36 -13.57 1.41
C GLU A 298 -29.70 -13.18 -0.04
N ILE A 299 -28.93 -12.23 -0.57
CA ILE A 299 -29.00 -11.85 -1.98
C ILE A 299 -27.61 -11.97 -2.61
N PRO A 300 -27.49 -12.45 -3.85
CA PRO A 300 -26.23 -12.50 -4.55
C PRO A 300 -25.62 -11.11 -4.69
N ILE A 301 -24.28 -11.01 -4.57
CA ILE A 301 -23.57 -9.74 -4.62
C ILE A 301 -23.85 -8.92 -5.89
N TYR A 302 -24.07 -9.58 -7.02
CA TYR A 302 -24.29 -8.90 -8.31
C TYR A 302 -25.64 -8.17 -8.40
N ILE A 303 -26.57 -8.40 -7.45
CA ILE A 303 -27.83 -7.62 -7.32
C ILE A 303 -27.84 -6.74 -6.07
N ALA A 304 -26.76 -6.74 -5.28
CA ALA A 304 -26.59 -5.82 -4.17
C ALA A 304 -26.31 -4.38 -4.68
N SER A 305 -26.40 -3.40 -3.79
CA SER A 305 -26.11 -2.02 -4.15
C SER A 305 -24.66 -1.83 -4.64
N SER A 306 -24.43 -0.82 -5.48
CA SER A 306 -23.08 -0.46 -5.94
C SER A 306 -22.12 -0.24 -4.77
N MET A 307 -22.58 0.42 -3.71
CA MET A 307 -21.79 0.66 -2.50
C MET A 307 -21.27 -0.64 -1.87
N VAL A 308 -22.11 -1.67 -1.75
CA VAL A 308 -21.70 -2.98 -1.20
C VAL A 308 -20.63 -3.59 -2.11
N ASN A 309 -20.83 -3.56 -3.43
CA ASN A 309 -19.89 -4.09 -4.40
C ASN A 309 -18.53 -3.37 -4.36
N GLU A 310 -18.51 -2.06 -4.10
CA GLU A 310 -17.27 -1.27 -3.96
C GLU A 310 -16.44 -1.69 -2.73
N ILE A 311 -17.08 -2.16 -1.67
CA ILE A 311 -16.44 -2.50 -0.38
C ILE A 311 -15.99 -3.97 -0.32
N VAL A 312 -16.65 -4.87 -1.03
CA VAL A 312 -16.35 -6.31 -1.00
C VAL A 312 -14.88 -6.64 -1.22
N PRO A 313 -14.13 -6.02 -2.16
CA PRO A 313 -12.71 -6.32 -2.34
C PRO A 313 -11.85 -6.05 -1.09
N ILE A 314 -12.20 -5.05 -0.27
CA ILE A 314 -11.51 -4.78 1.00
C ILE A 314 -11.76 -5.91 1.99
N ILE A 315 -13.01 -6.39 2.09
CA ILE A 315 -13.35 -7.52 2.98
C ILE A 315 -12.62 -8.78 2.53
N LYS A 316 -12.56 -9.05 1.22
CA LYS A 316 -11.77 -10.15 0.68
C LYS A 316 -10.29 -10.03 1.04
N ALA A 317 -9.72 -8.83 0.95
CA ALA A 317 -8.33 -8.57 1.35
C ALA A 317 -8.09 -8.84 2.85
N LEU A 318 -9.03 -8.46 3.71
CA LEU A 318 -8.95 -8.67 5.16
C LEU A 318 -9.19 -10.13 5.59
N THR A 319 -9.67 -10.97 4.70
CA THR A 319 -9.93 -12.41 4.92
C THR A 319 -9.01 -13.32 4.12
N ASP A 320 -8.16 -12.79 3.24
CA ASP A 320 -7.25 -13.58 2.42
C ASP A 320 -6.16 -14.27 3.25
N SER A 321 -5.67 -15.39 2.74
CA SER A 321 -4.58 -16.15 3.35
C SER A 321 -3.26 -15.39 3.45
N SER A 322 -3.06 -14.38 2.61
CA SER A 322 -1.89 -13.53 2.56
C SER A 322 -2.19 -12.18 3.21
N ASP A 323 -1.36 -11.76 4.18
CA ASP A 323 -1.45 -10.41 4.73
C ASP A 323 -1.16 -9.36 3.64
N ILE A 324 -1.90 -8.26 3.63
CA ILE A 324 -1.72 -7.15 2.70
C ILE A 324 -0.77 -6.12 3.31
N ASP A 325 0.25 -5.70 2.55
CA ASP A 325 1.22 -4.68 2.96
C ASP A 325 0.84 -3.29 2.45
N TYR A 326 0.27 -3.20 1.22
CA TYR A 326 -0.19 -1.96 0.59
C TYR A 326 -1.62 -2.09 0.06
N ILE A 327 -2.37 -1.01 0.22
CA ILE A 327 -3.61 -0.79 -0.54
C ILE A 327 -3.45 0.51 -1.34
N PHE A 328 -3.50 0.37 -2.66
CA PHE A 328 -3.71 1.47 -3.59
C PHE A 328 -5.21 1.58 -3.84
N TYR A 329 -5.81 2.71 -3.56
CA TYR A 329 -7.25 2.87 -3.65
C TYR A 329 -7.61 4.11 -4.46
N ASP A 330 -7.93 3.88 -5.73
CA ASP A 330 -8.26 4.95 -6.66
C ASP A 330 -9.74 5.35 -6.56
N GLU A 331 -10.00 6.66 -6.53
CA GLU A 331 -11.33 7.27 -6.40
C GLU A 331 -12.19 6.59 -5.30
N ILE A 332 -11.72 6.73 -4.06
CA ILE A 332 -12.31 6.01 -2.91
C ILE A 332 -13.75 6.39 -2.58
N GLU A 333 -14.22 7.56 -3.03
CA GLU A 333 -15.59 8.04 -2.88
C GLU A 333 -16.61 7.39 -3.81
N THR A 334 -16.15 6.67 -4.83
CA THR A 334 -17.02 6.10 -5.88
C THR A 334 -18.14 5.26 -5.25
N SER A 335 -19.39 5.56 -5.67
CA SER A 335 -20.62 4.93 -5.17
C SER A 335 -20.92 5.12 -3.67
N LEU A 336 -20.13 5.91 -2.93
CA LEU A 336 -20.37 6.15 -1.50
C LEU A 336 -21.21 7.42 -1.28
N HIS A 337 -22.31 7.27 -0.53
CA HIS A 337 -23.04 8.42 -0.01
C HIS A 337 -22.13 9.24 0.94
N PRO A 338 -22.23 10.59 1.01
CA PRO A 338 -21.36 11.42 1.86
C PRO A 338 -21.19 10.93 3.30
N LEU A 339 -22.25 10.45 3.94
CA LEU A 339 -22.15 9.85 5.29
C LEU A 339 -21.26 8.58 5.32
N LYS A 340 -21.29 7.76 4.28
CA LYS A 340 -20.44 6.58 4.18
C LYS A 340 -18.99 6.94 3.80
N GLN A 341 -18.77 8.05 3.10
CA GLN A 341 -17.44 8.62 2.87
C GLN A 341 -16.76 9.01 4.18
N ILE A 342 -17.50 9.59 5.14
CA ILE A 342 -17.01 9.90 6.48
C ILE A 342 -16.53 8.63 7.21
N GLU A 343 -17.31 7.56 7.15
CA GLU A 343 -16.95 6.27 7.78
C GLU A 343 -15.80 5.57 7.03
N MET A 344 -15.71 5.73 5.70
CA MET A 344 -14.58 5.22 4.92
C MET A 344 -13.26 5.85 5.37
N VAL A 345 -13.21 7.16 5.63
CA VAL A 345 -11.99 7.81 6.14
C VAL A 345 -11.56 7.21 7.49
N LYS A 346 -12.52 6.91 8.38
CA LYS A 346 -12.22 6.23 9.64
C LYS A 346 -11.64 4.82 9.39
N LEU A 347 -12.23 4.06 8.45
CA LEU A 347 -11.71 2.75 8.07
C LEU A 347 -10.27 2.83 7.56
N LEU A 348 -9.95 3.82 6.72
CA LEU A 348 -8.59 4.02 6.20
C LEU A 348 -7.58 4.24 7.34
N ASN A 349 -7.91 5.09 8.32
CA ASN A 349 -7.06 5.29 9.49
C ASN A 349 -6.88 3.99 10.30
N ARG A 350 -7.96 3.22 10.50
CA ARG A 350 -7.90 1.92 11.19
C ARG A 350 -7.06 0.89 10.43
N LEU A 351 -7.13 0.85 9.10
CA LEU A 351 -6.28 -0.01 8.25
C LEU A 351 -4.80 0.39 8.40
N ASN A 352 -4.51 1.69 8.34
CA ASN A 352 -3.15 2.18 8.51
C ASN A 352 -2.59 1.90 9.92
N ASN A 353 -3.40 2.06 10.97
CA ASN A 353 -3.03 1.71 12.34
C ASN A 353 -2.72 0.20 12.51
N LYS A 354 -3.19 -0.66 11.63
CA LYS A 354 -2.82 -2.09 11.57
C LYS A 354 -1.52 -2.35 10.78
N GLY A 355 -0.88 -1.30 10.27
CA GLY A 355 0.38 -1.39 9.54
C GLY A 355 0.22 -1.54 8.03
N ILE A 356 -1.00 -1.45 7.49
CA ILE A 356 -1.22 -1.44 6.05
C ILE A 356 -0.90 -0.04 5.51
N ARG A 357 0.02 0.04 4.55
CA ARG A 357 0.34 1.30 3.88
C ARG A 357 -0.74 1.65 2.88
N LEU A 358 -1.10 2.93 2.81
CA LEU A 358 -2.19 3.41 1.97
C LEU A 358 -1.68 4.45 0.97
N ILE A 359 -2.04 4.28 -0.29
CA ILE A 359 -1.89 5.30 -1.33
C ILE A 359 -3.27 5.44 -1.97
N ILE A 360 -3.92 6.58 -1.72
CA ILE A 360 -5.31 6.78 -2.11
C ILE A 360 -5.46 8.01 -3.00
N SER A 361 -6.48 8.01 -3.85
CA SER A 361 -6.92 9.21 -4.56
C SER A 361 -8.36 9.56 -4.21
N THR A 362 -8.67 10.84 -4.15
CA THR A 362 -10.03 11.34 -3.94
C THR A 362 -10.28 12.65 -4.64
N HIS A 363 -11.52 12.85 -5.08
CA HIS A 363 -12.09 14.10 -5.57
C HIS A 363 -13.17 14.66 -4.62
N SER A 364 -13.37 14.00 -3.46
CA SER A 364 -14.42 14.37 -2.52
C SER A 364 -13.94 15.41 -1.50
N ASP A 365 -14.58 16.54 -1.47
CA ASP A 365 -14.46 17.57 -0.43
C ASP A 365 -14.84 17.04 0.96
N THR A 366 -15.88 16.22 1.04
CA THR A 366 -16.33 15.57 2.27
C THR A 366 -15.21 14.69 2.85
N MET A 367 -14.55 13.90 2.01
CA MET A 367 -13.44 13.05 2.46
C MET A 367 -12.20 13.87 2.84
N ALA A 368 -11.83 14.86 2.02
CA ALA A 368 -10.72 15.76 2.30
C ALA A 368 -10.93 16.51 3.63
N THR A 369 -12.13 17.06 3.85
CA THR A 369 -12.49 17.71 5.13
C THR A 369 -12.45 16.74 6.30
N LYS A 370 -12.95 15.51 6.13
CA LYS A 370 -12.91 14.50 7.20
C LYS A 370 -11.49 14.07 7.53
N ILE A 371 -10.64 13.87 6.52
CA ILE A 371 -9.21 13.60 6.69
C ILE A 371 -8.59 14.73 7.52
N ASN A 372 -8.83 15.98 7.15
CA ASN A 372 -8.30 17.14 7.85
C ASN A 372 -8.74 17.18 9.31
N ASN A 373 -10.04 16.99 9.57
CA ASN A 373 -10.58 16.99 10.94
C ASN A 373 -9.96 15.89 11.81
N LEU A 374 -9.78 14.68 11.29
CA LEU A 374 -9.15 13.60 12.05
C LEU A 374 -7.66 13.85 12.29
N GLN A 375 -6.95 14.46 11.33
CA GLN A 375 -5.56 14.88 11.52
C GLN A 375 -5.42 15.96 12.59
N LEU A 376 -6.29 16.98 12.58
CA LEU A 376 -6.33 18.01 13.64
C LEU A 376 -6.59 17.41 15.00
N LEU A 377 -7.50 16.44 15.13
CA LEU A 377 -7.77 15.74 16.38
C LEU A 377 -6.59 14.85 16.81
N SER A 378 -5.85 14.27 15.87
CA SER A 378 -4.67 13.42 16.17
C SER A 378 -3.47 14.23 16.65
N HIS A 379 -3.29 15.45 16.14
CA HIS A 379 -2.11 16.29 16.40
C HIS A 379 -2.40 17.48 17.32
N GLY A 380 -3.66 17.74 17.65
CA GLY A 380 -4.08 18.85 18.47
C GLY A 380 -3.78 18.61 19.95
N GLU A 381 -3.65 19.71 20.72
CA GLU A 381 -3.57 19.69 22.20
C GLU A 381 -4.94 19.41 22.85
N ILE A 382 -5.92 18.98 22.07
CA ILE A 382 -7.30 18.74 22.53
C ILE A 382 -7.34 17.43 23.29
N ASN A 383 -7.93 17.46 24.47
CA ASN A 383 -8.22 16.23 25.21
C ASN A 383 -9.23 15.38 24.42
N LEU A 384 -8.81 14.21 23.99
CA LEU A 384 -9.62 13.32 23.16
C LEU A 384 -10.96 12.94 23.83
N GLU A 385 -10.97 12.65 25.13
CA GLU A 385 -12.20 12.32 25.87
C GLU A 385 -13.19 13.48 25.89
N ALA A 386 -12.69 14.71 26.03
CA ALA A 386 -13.52 15.90 25.97
C ALA A 386 -14.11 16.10 24.54
N ALA A 387 -13.29 15.93 23.51
CA ALA A 387 -13.72 16.00 22.11
C ALA A 387 -14.78 14.92 21.82
N GLN A 388 -14.58 13.68 22.24
CA GLN A 388 -15.54 12.58 22.08
C GLN A 388 -16.89 12.91 22.75
N LYS A 389 -16.88 13.44 23.97
CA LYS A 389 -18.11 13.83 24.68
C LYS A 389 -18.87 14.94 23.95
N GLU A 390 -18.17 15.96 23.47
CA GLU A 390 -18.82 17.07 22.76
C GLU A 390 -19.37 16.64 21.39
N LEU A 391 -18.63 15.79 20.64
CA LEU A 391 -19.09 15.22 19.38
C LEU A 391 -20.30 14.30 19.57
N ALA A 392 -20.29 13.47 20.63
CA ALA A 392 -21.41 12.58 20.96
C ALA A 392 -22.71 13.35 21.25
N LYS A 393 -22.65 14.52 21.90
CA LYS A 393 -23.83 15.39 22.10
C LYS A 393 -24.46 15.85 20.78
N LYS A 394 -23.67 15.87 19.71
CA LYS A 394 -24.10 16.22 18.35
C LYS A 394 -24.43 15.00 17.49
N GLY A 395 -24.46 13.80 18.07
CA GLY A 395 -24.70 12.55 17.33
C GLY A 395 -23.52 12.10 16.46
N ILE A 396 -22.31 12.64 16.67
CA ILE A 396 -21.11 12.29 15.92
C ILE A 396 -20.28 11.30 16.75
N SER A 397 -20.14 10.08 16.24
CA SER A 397 -19.28 9.05 16.85
C SER A 397 -17.82 9.29 16.48
N LEU A 398 -16.95 9.21 17.47
CA LEU A 398 -15.48 9.21 17.29
C LEU A 398 -14.87 8.21 18.28
N GLU A 399 -14.11 7.25 17.76
CA GLU A 399 -13.34 6.31 18.56
C GLU A 399 -11.85 6.63 18.47
N LYS A 400 -11.06 6.15 19.43
CA LYS A 400 -9.61 6.34 19.42
C LYS A 400 -8.95 5.74 18.18
N GLU A 401 -9.47 4.61 17.74
CA GLU A 401 -9.04 3.86 16.57
C GLU A 401 -9.26 4.61 15.25
N ASP A 402 -10.16 5.61 15.25
CA ASP A 402 -10.42 6.46 14.07
C ASP A 402 -9.31 7.47 13.82
N LEU A 403 -8.43 7.70 14.80
CA LEU A 403 -7.29 8.61 14.71
C LEU A 403 -6.03 7.84 14.29
N LEU A 404 -5.12 8.50 13.56
CA LEU A 404 -3.82 7.92 13.27
C LEU A 404 -2.94 7.90 14.52
N ASN A 405 -2.30 6.77 14.83
CA ASN A 405 -1.50 6.61 16.04
C ASN A 405 -0.18 7.39 15.99
N SER A 406 0.65 7.13 14.99
CA SER A 406 1.99 7.73 14.86
C SER A 406 2.44 7.93 13.41
N SER A 407 1.61 7.55 12.46
CA SER A 407 1.98 7.63 11.06
C SER A 407 1.90 9.06 10.55
N LYS A 408 2.91 9.47 9.82
CA LYS A 408 2.84 10.69 9.03
C LYS A 408 1.92 10.45 7.84
N MET A 409 1.00 11.38 7.60
CA MET A 409 0.21 11.42 6.38
C MET A 409 0.83 12.45 5.43
N HIS A 410 0.97 12.08 4.17
CA HIS A 410 1.44 12.95 3.11
C HIS A 410 0.30 13.21 2.13
N VAL A 411 -0.01 14.47 1.89
CA VAL A 411 -1.09 14.88 0.99
C VAL A 411 -0.49 15.60 -0.20
N TYR A 412 -0.80 15.15 -1.39
CA TYR A 412 -0.31 15.73 -2.65
C TYR A 412 -1.45 16.30 -3.46
N GLN A 413 -1.32 17.56 -3.84
CA GLN A 413 -2.25 18.25 -4.69
C GLN A 413 -1.79 18.23 -6.15
N PHE A 414 -2.69 17.80 -7.03
CA PHE A 414 -2.47 17.77 -8.47
C PHE A 414 -3.20 18.93 -9.10
N THR A 415 -2.45 19.84 -9.73
CA THR A 415 -2.99 21.04 -10.38
C THR A 415 -2.70 21.03 -11.87
N ASN A 416 -3.75 21.05 -12.69
CA ASN A 416 -3.62 21.18 -14.14
C ASN A 416 -3.07 22.55 -14.51
N GLN A 417 -2.11 22.60 -15.42
CA GLN A 417 -1.53 23.82 -15.97
C GLN A 417 -2.16 24.16 -17.34
N GLY A 418 -2.09 25.44 -17.71
CA GLY A 418 -2.61 25.91 -18.99
C GLY A 418 -1.92 25.35 -20.23
N ASP A 419 -0.75 24.74 -20.06
CA ASP A 419 0.05 24.07 -21.12
C ASP A 419 -0.29 22.58 -21.29
N GLY A 420 -1.31 22.07 -20.59
CA GLY A 420 -1.75 20.67 -20.63
C GLY A 420 -0.96 19.73 -19.74
N THR A 421 -0.01 20.25 -18.96
CA THR A 421 0.73 19.50 -17.95
C THR A 421 0.08 19.60 -16.56
N SER A 422 0.58 18.85 -15.59
CA SER A 422 0.18 18.91 -14.20
C SER A 422 1.39 19.04 -13.29
N ILE A 423 1.22 19.83 -12.21
CA ILE A 423 2.16 19.95 -11.11
C ILE A 423 1.64 19.11 -9.94
N VAL A 424 2.55 18.45 -9.24
CA VAL A 424 2.26 17.66 -8.03
C VAL A 424 3.01 18.27 -6.87
N GLU A 425 2.29 18.82 -5.90
CA GLU A 425 2.85 19.50 -4.75
C GLU A 425 2.39 18.86 -3.45
N GLU A 426 3.30 18.68 -2.51
CA GLU A 426 2.95 18.23 -1.17
C GLU A 426 2.33 19.37 -0.37
N LEU A 427 1.13 19.15 0.18
CA LEU A 427 0.46 20.11 1.05
C LEU A 427 1.02 20.00 2.47
N PRO A 428 1.57 21.10 3.05
CA PRO A 428 2.05 21.08 4.41
C PRO A 428 0.90 21.02 5.41
N PHE A 429 1.05 20.19 6.44
CA PHE A 429 0.14 20.21 7.59
C PHE A 429 0.47 21.38 8.51
N ARG A 430 -0.45 22.33 8.69
CA ARG A 430 -0.28 23.52 9.52
C ARG A 430 -0.89 23.32 10.91
N LYS A 431 -0.05 23.34 11.94
CA LYS A 431 -0.50 23.23 13.34
C LYS A 431 -0.95 24.57 13.94
N VAL A 432 -0.38 25.67 13.48
CA VAL A 432 -0.64 27.03 14.03
C VAL A 432 -0.72 28.05 12.88
N PRO A 433 -1.79 28.78 12.76
CA PRO A 433 -3.11 28.55 13.39
C PRO A 433 -3.66 27.20 12.93
N CYS A 434 -4.36 26.45 13.80
CA CYS A 434 -4.84 25.10 13.52
C CYS A 434 -5.77 25.04 12.30
N THR A 435 -5.19 24.96 11.10
CA THR A 435 -5.92 24.91 9.82
C THR A 435 -5.76 23.56 9.13
N GLY A 436 -4.78 22.73 9.56
CA GLY A 436 -4.50 21.44 8.93
C GLY A 436 -3.93 21.58 7.50
N TYR A 437 -4.39 20.75 6.59
CA TYR A 437 -4.07 20.84 5.16
C TYR A 437 -4.94 21.91 4.48
N ASP A 438 -4.36 22.65 3.55
CA ASP A 438 -5.07 23.64 2.74
C ASP A 438 -5.68 22.96 1.49
N PHE A 439 -6.95 22.62 1.59
CA PHE A 439 -7.72 22.02 0.49
C PHE A 439 -8.48 23.09 -0.32
N SER A 440 -7.83 24.22 -0.63
CA SER A 440 -8.44 25.35 -1.36
C SER A 440 -9.11 24.94 -2.68
N LEU A 441 -8.58 23.95 -3.40
CA LEU A 441 -9.19 23.44 -4.64
C LEU A 441 -10.63 22.94 -4.47
N PHE A 442 -11.01 22.47 -3.30
CA PHE A 442 -12.38 22.02 -3.02
C PHE A 442 -13.29 23.19 -2.61
N ASN A 443 -12.70 24.26 -2.06
CA ASN A 443 -13.46 25.42 -1.60
C ASN A 443 -14.07 26.21 -2.75
N ASP A 444 -13.40 26.28 -3.89
CA ASP A 444 -13.84 27.10 -5.04
C ASP A 444 -15.22 26.70 -5.54
N SER A 445 -15.50 25.39 -5.64
CA SER A 445 -16.81 24.91 -6.08
C SER A 445 -17.92 25.24 -5.08
N THR A 446 -17.63 25.07 -3.78
CA THR A 446 -18.58 25.37 -2.69
C THR A 446 -18.85 26.88 -2.61
N MET A 447 -17.82 27.71 -2.75
CA MET A 447 -17.95 29.16 -2.77
C MET A 447 -18.77 29.66 -3.99
N ASN A 448 -18.48 29.08 -5.17
CA ASN A 448 -19.24 29.41 -6.37
C ASN A 448 -20.75 29.09 -6.23
N LEU A 449 -21.06 27.90 -5.68
CA LEU A 449 -22.45 27.51 -5.41
C LEU A 449 -23.11 28.41 -4.34
N PHE A 450 -22.35 28.85 -3.35
CA PHE A 450 -22.83 29.75 -2.31
C PHE A 450 -23.14 31.14 -2.91
N GLU A 451 -22.25 31.70 -3.75
CA GLU A 451 -22.51 32.97 -4.44
C GLU A 451 -23.67 32.86 -5.41
N GLU A 452 -23.80 31.74 -6.15
CA GLU A 452 -24.98 31.49 -6.98
C GLU A 452 -26.28 31.47 -6.14
N ALA A 453 -26.25 30.82 -4.96
CA ALA A 453 -27.39 30.78 -4.08
C ALA A 453 -27.74 32.16 -3.52
N LYS A 454 -26.76 32.99 -3.15
CA LYS A 454 -26.99 34.40 -2.74
C LYS A 454 -27.71 35.18 -3.83
N ILE A 455 -27.20 35.11 -5.06
CA ILE A 455 -27.81 35.79 -6.22
C ILE A 455 -29.23 35.28 -6.44
N ALA A 456 -29.44 33.94 -6.38
CA ALA A 456 -30.77 33.35 -6.58
C ALA A 456 -31.77 33.75 -5.47
N MET A 457 -31.30 34.04 -4.27
CA MET A 457 -32.12 34.51 -3.13
C MET A 457 -32.33 36.05 -3.11
N GLY A 458 -31.68 36.78 -4.04
CA GLY A 458 -31.73 38.24 -4.06
C GLY A 458 -31.01 38.88 -2.85
N LEU A 459 -30.05 38.18 -2.26
CA LEU A 459 -29.23 38.70 -1.16
C LEU A 459 -28.09 39.52 -1.79
N GLU A 460 -28.14 40.82 -1.64
CA GLU A 460 -27.03 41.73 -1.98
C GLU A 460 -25.97 41.63 -0.86
N ASP A 461 -24.68 41.73 -1.24
CA ASP A 461 -23.63 41.88 -0.24
C ASP A 461 -23.86 43.19 0.52
N GLU A 462 -24.09 43.11 1.83
CA GLU A 462 -24.01 44.29 2.68
C GLU A 462 -22.55 44.79 2.65
N VAL A 463 -22.35 45.92 1.97
CA VAL A 463 -21.08 46.63 1.80
C VAL A 463 -20.60 47.21 3.12
#